data_7d620160d9de082e0e3ef290d2ad6940
#
_entry.id   7d620160d9de082e0e3ef290d2ad6940
#
_cell.length_a   1.000
_cell.length_b   1.000
_cell.length_c   1.000
_cell.angle_alpha   90.00
_cell.angle_beta   90.00
_cell.angle_gamma   90.00
#
_symmetry.space_group_name_H-M   'P 1'
#
loop_
_entity.id
_entity.type
_entity.pdbx_description
1 polymer ?
#
loop_
_entity_poly.entity_id
_entity_poly.type
_entity_poly.pdbx_seq_one_letter_code
_entity_poly.pdbx_strand_id
1 'polypeptide(L)'
;MSSYSAQLREEQQAVSRAYGRLDDLRAQARARLDTVRAAGSHGSPTQRTERDSFATMYEDRLTQLRAVEDRLVFGRLDDVHGAHRYIGRIGLSNENHEPILTDWRADAARPFYEATPSNHGDIVMRRHITLSFREVVGVEDEVLDVHSDQVGQASSDGTLTGEGALLASLNAKRTGKMTDIVATIQAEQDRIIRADLNQAVVVQGGPGTGKT
;
A
#
# COMPACT_ATOMS: atom_id res chain seq x y z
N MET A 1 20.67 -7.05 20.37
CA MET A 1 19.35 -7.24 19.69
C MET A 1 19.62 -7.27 18.21
N SER A 2 19.08 -8.23 17.46
CA SER A 2 19.27 -8.33 16.01
C SER A 2 18.73 -7.06 15.33
N SER A 3 19.44 -6.54 14.32
CA SER A 3 19.01 -5.41 13.49
C SER A 3 17.59 -5.64 12.92
N TYR A 4 17.30 -6.86 12.49
CA TYR A 4 15.98 -7.27 12.03
C TYR A 4 14.86 -6.99 13.05
N SER A 5 15.09 -7.28 14.34
CA SER A 5 14.11 -6.99 15.40
C SER A 5 13.88 -5.49 15.60
N ALA A 6 14.87 -4.65 15.27
CA ALA A 6 14.71 -3.20 15.32
C ALA A 6 13.83 -2.71 14.16
N GLN A 7 14.04 -3.25 12.97
CA GLN A 7 13.24 -2.93 11.78
C GLN A 7 11.78 -3.36 11.94
N LEU A 8 11.50 -4.58 12.44
CA LEU A 8 10.14 -4.99 12.74
C LEU A 8 9.42 -4.03 13.71
N ARG A 9 10.15 -3.51 14.72
CA ARG A 9 9.57 -2.53 15.66
C ARG A 9 9.30 -1.18 15.01
N GLU A 10 10.17 -0.72 14.12
CA GLU A 10 9.97 0.52 13.38
C GLU A 10 8.72 0.43 12.50
N GLU A 11 8.61 -0.65 11.70
CA GLU A 11 7.43 -0.90 10.88
C GLU A 11 6.17 -1.06 11.73
N GLN A 12 6.27 -1.74 12.87
CA GLN A 12 5.15 -1.89 13.79
C GLN A 12 4.63 -0.53 14.29
N GLN A 13 5.50 0.44 14.53
CA GLN A 13 5.07 1.78 14.94
C GLN A 13 4.29 2.48 13.83
N ALA A 14 4.75 2.38 12.59
CA ALA A 14 4.05 2.96 11.45
C ALA A 14 2.71 2.28 11.19
N VAL A 15 2.66 0.96 11.25
CA VAL A 15 1.44 0.15 11.14
C VAL A 15 0.45 0.51 12.25
N SER A 16 0.93 0.63 13.48
CA SER A 16 0.09 1.01 14.64
C SER A 16 -0.52 2.41 14.47
N ARG A 17 0.24 3.38 13.92
CA ARG A 17 -0.30 4.71 13.60
C ARG A 17 -1.40 4.64 12.53
N ALA A 18 -1.20 3.82 11.49
CA ALA A 18 -2.20 3.65 10.44
C ALA A 18 -3.49 3.02 10.97
N TYR A 19 -3.40 1.98 11.79
CA TYR A 19 -4.57 1.37 12.42
C TYR A 19 -5.24 2.29 13.45
N GLY A 20 -4.47 3.04 14.24
CA GLY A 20 -5.03 4.06 15.14
C GLY A 20 -5.88 5.06 14.36
N ARG A 21 -5.35 5.57 13.24
CA ARG A 21 -6.11 6.50 12.39
C ARG A 21 -7.35 5.86 11.76
N LEU A 22 -7.27 4.59 11.36
CA LEU A 22 -8.42 3.85 10.86
C LEU A 22 -9.52 3.72 11.93
N ASP A 23 -9.13 3.43 13.17
CA ASP A 23 -10.07 3.31 14.29
C ASP A 23 -10.72 4.66 14.64
N ASP A 24 -9.97 5.77 14.59
CA ASP A 24 -10.51 7.14 14.75
C ASP A 24 -11.56 7.47 13.68
N LEU A 25 -11.27 7.14 12.42
CA LEU A 25 -12.21 7.36 11.33
C LEU A 25 -13.48 6.51 11.47
N ARG A 26 -13.37 5.29 11.97
CA ARG A 26 -14.52 4.43 12.28
C ARG A 26 -15.35 5.00 13.42
N ALA A 27 -14.69 5.46 14.49
CA ALA A 27 -15.36 6.08 15.62
C ALA A 27 -16.12 7.35 15.18
N GLN A 28 -15.50 8.21 14.38
CA GLN A 28 -16.12 9.40 13.82
C GLN A 28 -17.33 9.07 12.93
N ALA A 29 -17.18 8.10 12.01
CA ALA A 29 -18.29 7.69 11.14
C ALA A 29 -19.44 7.11 11.96
N ARG A 30 -19.15 6.32 13.00
CA ARG A 30 -20.16 5.76 13.91
C ARG A 30 -20.88 6.85 14.66
N ALA A 31 -20.18 7.79 15.29
CA ALA A 31 -20.77 8.90 16.03
C ALA A 31 -21.70 9.75 15.14
N ARG A 32 -21.30 10.01 13.90
CA ARG A 32 -22.13 10.75 12.94
C ARG A 32 -23.37 9.96 12.54
N LEU A 33 -23.26 8.67 12.31
CA LEU A 33 -24.39 7.80 12.03
C LEU A 33 -25.40 7.79 13.20
N ASP A 34 -24.89 7.65 14.42
CA ASP A 34 -25.71 7.66 15.63
C ASP A 34 -26.43 9.00 15.82
N THR A 35 -25.77 10.13 15.51
CA THR A 35 -26.36 11.47 15.52
C THR A 35 -27.51 11.59 14.49
N VAL A 36 -27.28 11.11 13.27
CA VAL A 36 -28.29 11.11 12.19
C VAL A 36 -29.51 10.27 12.59
N ARG A 37 -29.29 9.09 13.18
CA ARG A 37 -30.35 8.19 13.65
C ARG A 37 -31.11 8.74 14.86
N ALA A 38 -30.41 9.39 15.80
CA ALA A 38 -31.03 10.00 16.99
C ALA A 38 -31.95 11.18 16.65
N ALA A 39 -31.76 11.84 15.51
CA ALA A 39 -32.64 12.89 15.03
C ALA A 39 -34.09 12.41 14.71
N GLY A 40 -34.33 11.10 14.75
CA GLY A 40 -35.65 10.48 14.69
C GLY A 40 -36.39 10.70 13.38
N SER A 41 -37.68 10.31 13.36
CA SER A 41 -38.56 10.41 12.17
C SER A 41 -39.26 11.76 12.02
N HIS A 42 -38.93 12.76 12.84
CA HIS A 42 -39.57 14.07 12.80
C HIS A 42 -39.04 14.93 11.63
N GLY A 43 -39.91 15.72 11.01
CA GLY A 43 -39.59 16.63 9.91
C GLY A 43 -40.37 16.40 8.64
N SER A 44 -40.14 17.27 7.65
CA SER A 44 -40.78 17.15 6.33
C SER A 44 -40.28 15.89 5.57
N PRO A 45 -41.02 15.44 4.54
CA PRO A 45 -40.57 14.31 3.70
C PRO A 45 -39.15 14.50 3.14
N THR A 46 -38.84 15.70 2.70
CA THR A 46 -37.49 16.06 2.21
C THR A 46 -36.41 15.85 3.26
N GLN A 47 -36.63 16.31 4.49
CA GLN A 47 -35.68 16.15 5.60
C GLN A 47 -35.48 14.68 6.01
N ARG A 48 -36.51 13.85 5.83
CA ARG A 48 -36.41 12.38 6.06
C ARG A 48 -35.50 11.74 5.01
N THR A 49 -35.77 12.03 3.72
CA THR A 49 -34.96 11.51 2.61
C THR A 49 -33.50 11.92 2.73
N GLU A 50 -33.22 13.15 3.13
CA GLU A 50 -31.88 13.66 3.35
C GLU A 50 -31.15 12.90 4.47
N ARG A 51 -31.83 12.67 5.61
CA ARG A 51 -31.29 11.85 6.71
C ARG A 51 -31.03 10.42 6.33
N ASP A 52 -31.94 9.78 5.60
CA ASP A 52 -31.77 8.40 5.13
C ASP A 52 -30.55 8.32 4.20
N SER A 53 -30.36 9.31 3.33
CA SER A 53 -29.18 9.39 2.46
C SER A 53 -27.87 9.54 3.27
N PHE A 54 -27.85 10.39 4.31
CA PHE A 54 -26.69 10.51 5.18
C PHE A 54 -26.43 9.23 5.99
N ALA A 55 -27.48 8.60 6.50
CA ALA A 55 -27.33 7.33 7.23
C ALA A 55 -26.71 6.26 6.32
N THR A 56 -27.21 6.09 5.11
CA THR A 56 -26.64 5.16 4.12
C THR A 56 -25.19 5.49 3.81
N MET A 57 -24.86 6.76 3.59
CA MET A 57 -23.49 7.20 3.33
C MET A 57 -22.53 6.81 4.47
N TYR A 58 -22.92 7.00 5.74
CA TYR A 58 -22.08 6.62 6.88
C TYR A 58 -22.00 5.11 7.08
N GLU A 59 -23.05 4.36 6.79
CA GLU A 59 -23.06 2.89 6.81
C GLU A 59 -22.10 2.33 5.76
N ASP A 60 -22.16 2.84 4.53
CA ASP A 60 -21.26 2.48 3.44
C ASP A 60 -19.81 2.82 3.81
N ARG A 61 -19.59 4.00 4.40
CA ARG A 61 -18.26 4.38 4.87
C ARG A 61 -17.72 3.43 5.94
N LEU A 62 -18.54 3.05 6.90
CA LEU A 62 -18.16 2.07 7.93
C LEU A 62 -17.85 0.71 7.32
N THR A 63 -18.62 0.29 6.34
CA THR A 63 -18.40 -0.98 5.61
C THR A 63 -17.06 -0.95 4.86
N GLN A 64 -16.75 0.13 4.14
CA GLN A 64 -15.47 0.33 3.47
C GLN A 64 -14.30 0.30 4.46
N LEU A 65 -14.40 1.02 5.59
CA LEU A 65 -13.36 1.06 6.60
C LEU A 65 -13.15 -0.30 7.28
N ARG A 66 -14.19 -1.12 7.42
CA ARG A 66 -14.09 -2.49 7.96
C ARG A 66 -13.44 -3.46 6.98
N ALA A 67 -13.74 -3.31 5.70
CA ALA A 67 -13.21 -4.20 4.66
C ALA A 67 -11.68 -4.16 4.54
N VAL A 68 -11.03 -3.10 5.03
CA VAL A 68 -9.57 -2.93 4.99
C VAL A 68 -8.88 -3.29 6.31
N GLU A 69 -9.60 -3.89 7.28
CA GLU A 69 -9.01 -4.33 8.56
C GLU A 69 -7.86 -5.30 8.34
N ASP A 70 -8.03 -6.25 7.45
CA ASP A 70 -7.00 -7.20 7.13
C ASP A 70 -6.02 -6.61 6.12
N ARG A 71 -4.73 -6.64 6.46
CA ARG A 71 -3.62 -6.16 5.62
C ARG A 71 -3.76 -4.70 5.18
N LEU A 72 -4.07 -3.82 6.13
CA LEU A 72 -4.21 -2.38 5.87
C LEU A 72 -2.97 -1.80 5.19
N VAL A 73 -1.79 -2.13 5.72
CA VAL A 73 -0.47 -1.73 5.19
C VAL A 73 0.21 -2.97 4.63
N PHE A 74 0.85 -2.86 3.47
CA PHE A 74 1.56 -4.00 2.88
C PHE A 74 2.89 -3.62 2.23
N GLY A 75 3.23 -2.33 2.16
CA GLY A 75 4.47 -1.90 1.55
C GLY A 75 4.97 -0.55 2.01
N ARG A 76 6.24 -0.30 1.72
CA ARG A 76 6.94 0.97 1.89
C ARG A 76 7.85 1.23 0.69
N LEU A 77 7.89 2.47 0.25
CA LEU A 77 8.86 2.98 -0.71
C LEU A 77 9.80 3.95 0.00
N ASP A 78 11.08 3.80 -0.23
CA ASP A 78 12.12 4.73 0.24
C ASP A 78 12.71 5.43 -0.97
N ASP A 79 12.77 6.76 -0.92
CA ASP A 79 13.31 7.56 -2.01
C ASP A 79 14.76 8.00 -1.75
N VAL A 80 15.37 8.58 -2.78
CA VAL A 80 16.76 9.11 -2.74
C VAL A 80 16.96 10.23 -1.71
N HIS A 81 15.88 10.86 -1.25
CA HIS A 81 15.92 11.93 -0.26
C HIS A 81 15.75 11.41 1.16
N GLY A 82 15.59 10.10 1.34
CA GLY A 82 15.37 9.47 2.63
C GLY A 82 13.92 9.57 3.14
N ALA A 83 12.97 9.97 2.30
CA ALA A 83 11.57 9.95 2.67
C ALA A 83 10.97 8.55 2.52
N HIS A 84 10.07 8.21 3.45
CA HIS A 84 9.37 6.93 3.47
C HIS A 84 7.90 7.12 3.13
N ARG A 85 7.39 6.33 2.18
CA ARG A 85 5.98 6.34 1.81
C ARG A 85 5.38 4.96 2.01
N TYR A 86 4.46 4.86 2.97
CA TYR A 86 3.73 3.62 3.22
C TYR A 86 2.59 3.44 2.23
N ILE A 87 2.44 2.21 1.74
CA ILE A 87 1.43 1.82 0.75
C ILE A 87 0.44 0.86 1.42
N GLY A 88 -0.84 1.10 1.18
CA GLY A 88 -1.90 0.29 1.78
C GLY A 88 -3.19 0.27 0.98
N ARG A 89 -4.20 -0.38 1.53
CA ARG A 89 -5.48 -0.60 0.85
C ARG A 89 -6.37 0.63 0.73
N ILE A 90 -6.12 1.65 1.56
CA ILE A 90 -6.78 2.96 1.49
C ILE A 90 -5.78 4.06 1.81
N GLY A 91 -6.09 5.29 1.38
CA GLY A 91 -5.37 6.48 1.79
C GLY A 91 -5.82 6.94 3.18
N LEU A 92 -4.83 7.22 4.05
CA LEU A 92 -5.06 7.80 5.37
C LEU A 92 -4.16 9.02 5.55
N SER A 93 -4.73 10.09 6.10
CA SER A 93 -4.00 11.30 6.48
C SER A 93 -4.22 11.59 7.97
N ASN A 94 -3.23 12.23 8.58
CA ASN A 94 -3.37 12.76 9.93
C ASN A 94 -4.33 13.98 9.96
N GLU A 95 -4.46 14.60 11.12
CA GLU A 95 -5.31 15.79 11.32
C GLU A 95 -4.81 17.03 10.55
N ASN A 96 -3.52 17.08 10.24
CA ASN A 96 -2.89 18.14 9.46
C ASN A 96 -2.92 17.86 7.93
N HIS A 97 -3.68 16.83 7.49
CA HIS A 97 -3.74 16.38 6.10
C HIS A 97 -2.44 15.81 5.54
N GLU A 98 -1.45 15.49 6.38
CA GLU A 98 -0.24 14.82 5.94
C GLU A 98 -0.53 13.32 5.72
N PRO A 99 -0.05 12.72 4.63
CA PRO A 99 -0.31 11.33 4.32
C PRO A 99 0.39 10.39 5.31
N ILE A 100 -0.37 9.55 6.01
CA ILE A 100 0.14 8.43 6.84
C ILE A 100 0.26 7.17 5.98
N LEU A 101 -0.71 6.95 5.10
CA LEU A 101 -0.79 5.79 4.24
C LEU A 101 -1.31 6.21 2.87
N THR A 102 -0.62 5.81 1.83
CA THR A 102 -0.99 6.07 0.43
C THR A 102 -1.84 4.91 -0.09
N ASP A 103 -2.97 5.23 -0.69
CA ASP A 103 -3.80 4.24 -1.38
C ASP A 103 -3.01 3.61 -2.54
N TRP A 104 -3.02 2.29 -2.63
CA TRP A 104 -2.31 1.54 -3.66
C TRP A 104 -2.73 1.91 -5.09
N ARG A 105 -3.93 2.46 -5.28
CA ARG A 105 -4.46 2.90 -6.58
C ARG A 105 -4.00 4.32 -6.97
N ALA A 106 -3.44 5.08 -6.03
CA ALA A 106 -2.96 6.41 -6.30
C ALA A 106 -1.69 6.38 -7.17
N ASP A 107 -1.52 7.38 -8.03
CA ASP A 107 -0.31 7.50 -8.87
C ASP A 107 0.97 7.52 -8.04
N ALA A 108 0.92 8.08 -6.84
CA ALA A 108 2.05 8.10 -5.91
C ALA A 108 2.47 6.71 -5.41
N ALA A 109 1.61 5.69 -5.56
CA ALA A 109 1.92 4.30 -5.22
C ALA A 109 2.43 3.48 -6.42
N ARG A 110 2.34 4.02 -7.66
CA ARG A 110 2.74 3.29 -8.88
C ARG A 110 4.17 2.75 -8.84
N PRO A 111 5.17 3.50 -8.32
CA PRO A 111 6.53 2.97 -8.25
C PRO A 111 6.64 1.68 -7.43
N PHE A 112 5.70 1.40 -6.50
CA PHE A 112 5.68 0.14 -5.76
C PHE A 112 5.50 -1.09 -6.67
N TYR A 113 4.85 -0.92 -7.82
CA TYR A 113 4.58 -1.99 -8.78
C TYR A 113 5.46 -1.93 -10.02
N GLU A 114 5.80 -0.71 -10.46
CA GLU A 114 6.46 -0.48 -11.74
C GLU A 114 7.97 -0.28 -11.64
N ALA A 115 8.49 0.15 -10.47
CA ALA A 115 9.92 0.41 -10.32
C ALA A 115 10.73 -0.89 -10.43
N THR A 116 11.78 -0.82 -11.22
CA THR A 116 12.75 -1.91 -11.44
C THR A 116 14.16 -1.39 -11.26
N PRO A 117 15.18 -2.21 -11.04
CA PRO A 117 16.56 -1.74 -10.94
C PRO A 117 17.06 -0.98 -12.17
N SER A 118 16.48 -1.22 -13.34
CA SER A 118 16.80 -0.49 -14.57
C SER A 118 15.99 0.79 -14.77
N ASN A 119 14.87 0.94 -14.07
CA ASN A 119 13.98 2.11 -14.15
C ASN A 119 13.28 2.33 -12.80
N HIS A 120 14.05 2.79 -11.81
CA HIS A 120 13.53 2.97 -10.44
C HIS A 120 13.10 4.43 -10.15
N GLY A 121 13.38 5.38 -11.05
CA GLY A 121 13.13 6.80 -10.80
C GLY A 121 13.85 7.26 -9.55
N ASP A 122 13.14 7.89 -8.64
CA ASP A 122 13.68 8.38 -7.36
C ASP A 122 13.59 7.33 -6.23
N ILE A 123 13.16 6.09 -6.50
CA ILE A 123 12.99 5.06 -5.48
C ILE A 123 14.26 4.22 -5.35
N VAL A 124 14.81 4.16 -4.15
CA VAL A 124 16.02 3.38 -3.85
C VAL A 124 15.72 2.00 -3.31
N MET A 125 14.60 1.87 -2.58
CA MET A 125 14.22 0.60 -1.95
C MET A 125 12.70 0.45 -1.91
N ARG A 126 12.25 -0.78 -2.14
CA ARG A 126 10.89 -1.22 -1.92
C ARG A 126 10.89 -2.26 -0.81
N ARG A 127 10.06 -2.05 0.21
CA ARG A 127 9.86 -2.99 1.33
C ARG A 127 8.47 -3.59 1.27
N HIS A 128 8.40 -4.91 1.27
CA HIS A 128 7.15 -5.64 1.49
C HIS A 128 6.97 -5.87 2.99
N ILE A 129 5.76 -5.60 3.49
CA ILE A 129 5.40 -5.74 4.91
C ILE A 129 4.34 -6.81 5.02
N THR A 130 4.64 -7.86 5.77
CA THR A 130 3.70 -8.95 6.05
C THR A 130 3.08 -8.74 7.41
N LEU A 131 1.75 -8.68 7.43
CA LEU A 131 0.96 -8.54 8.66
C LEU A 131 0.27 -9.86 9.00
N SER A 132 0.20 -10.14 10.29
CA SER A 132 -0.75 -11.08 10.90
C SER A 132 -1.68 -10.27 11.79
N PHE A 133 -2.93 -10.08 11.36
CA PHE A 133 -3.84 -9.08 11.92
C PHE A 133 -3.21 -7.68 11.88
N ARG A 134 -2.88 -7.09 13.03
CA ARG A 134 -2.25 -5.76 13.16
C ARG A 134 -0.76 -5.82 13.51
N GLU A 135 -0.19 -7.03 13.56
CA GLU A 135 1.22 -7.24 13.93
C GLU A 135 2.07 -7.44 12.69
N VAL A 136 3.23 -6.78 12.66
CA VAL A 136 4.24 -6.99 11.62
C VAL A 136 5.00 -8.27 11.93
N VAL A 137 4.80 -9.29 11.09
CA VAL A 137 5.44 -10.59 11.25
C VAL A 137 6.62 -10.82 10.33
N GLY A 138 6.77 -9.97 9.31
CA GLY A 138 7.89 -10.05 8.38
C GLY A 138 8.05 -8.80 7.54
N VAL A 139 9.28 -8.54 7.13
CA VAL A 139 9.66 -7.51 6.16
C VAL A 139 10.64 -8.12 5.16
N GLU A 140 10.47 -7.76 3.89
CA GLU A 140 11.34 -8.16 2.78
C GLU A 140 11.74 -6.92 2.00
N ASP A 141 13.04 -6.71 1.83
CA ASP A 141 13.59 -5.54 1.15
C ASP A 141 14.06 -5.91 -0.26
N GLU A 142 13.63 -5.11 -1.20
CA GLU A 142 14.13 -5.12 -2.57
C GLU A 142 14.84 -3.81 -2.86
N VAL A 143 16.14 -3.91 -3.09
CA VAL A 143 16.97 -2.77 -3.45
C VAL A 143 16.82 -2.51 -4.95
N LEU A 144 16.39 -1.31 -5.31
CA LEU A 144 16.19 -0.87 -6.68
C LEU A 144 17.39 -0.07 -7.20
N ASP A 145 17.99 0.78 -6.35
CA ASP A 145 19.23 1.49 -6.68
C ASP A 145 20.42 0.88 -5.94
N VAL A 146 21.20 0.09 -6.64
CA VAL A 146 22.40 -0.58 -6.10
C VAL A 146 23.57 0.36 -5.82
N HIS A 147 23.49 1.60 -6.24
CA HIS A 147 24.52 2.62 -6.03
C HIS A 147 24.24 3.53 -4.83
N SER A 148 23.07 3.39 -4.19
CA SER A 148 22.72 4.17 -3.01
C SER A 148 23.48 3.67 -1.76
N ASP A 149 23.90 4.60 -0.91
CA ASP A 149 24.57 4.27 0.37
C ASP A 149 23.69 3.44 1.32
N GLN A 150 22.37 3.42 1.10
CA GLN A 150 21.40 2.64 1.87
C GLN A 150 21.53 1.12 1.66
N VAL A 151 22.09 0.70 0.51
CA VAL A 151 22.35 -0.73 0.20
C VAL A 151 23.33 -1.36 1.18
N GLY A 152 24.35 -0.60 1.59
CA GLY A 152 25.37 -1.07 2.56
C GLY A 152 24.75 -1.40 3.92
N GLN A 153 23.74 -0.68 4.36
CA GLN A 153 23.03 -0.90 5.62
C GLN A 153 22.07 -2.10 5.52
N ALA A 154 21.27 -2.20 4.47
CA ALA A 154 20.36 -3.32 4.27
C ALA A 154 21.09 -4.67 4.12
N SER A 155 22.28 -4.67 3.50
CA SER A 155 23.13 -5.87 3.36
C SER A 155 23.75 -6.31 4.68
N SER A 156 24.15 -5.36 5.55
CA SER A 156 24.74 -5.65 6.87
C SER A 156 23.70 -6.15 7.87
N ASP A 157 22.45 -5.80 7.65
CA ASP A 157 21.34 -6.06 8.58
C ASP A 157 20.63 -7.41 8.35
N GLY A 158 20.99 -8.14 7.29
CA GLY A 158 20.45 -9.46 6.99
C GLY A 158 18.98 -9.46 6.57
N THR A 159 18.43 -8.30 6.19
CA THR A 159 17.07 -8.14 5.69
C THR A 159 16.91 -8.49 4.21
N LEU A 160 18.03 -8.55 3.49
CA LEU A 160 18.06 -9.14 2.15
C LEU A 160 17.89 -10.66 2.28
N THR A 161 16.68 -11.11 2.52
CA THR A 161 16.38 -12.53 2.58
C THR A 161 16.04 -13.06 1.19
N GLY A 162 16.81 -14.06 0.78
CA GLY A 162 16.49 -14.99 -0.31
C GLY A 162 16.61 -14.39 -1.70
N GLU A 163 15.52 -13.93 -2.27
CA GLU A 163 15.44 -13.56 -3.69
C GLU A 163 16.16 -12.24 -3.99
N GLY A 164 16.10 -11.25 -3.11
CA GLY A 164 16.78 -9.97 -3.27
C GLY A 164 18.31 -10.09 -3.19
N ALA A 165 18.85 -10.87 -2.26
CA ALA A 165 20.28 -11.15 -2.15
C ALA A 165 20.76 -12.04 -3.31
N LEU A 166 19.93 -12.99 -3.73
CA LEU A 166 20.19 -13.85 -4.88
C LEU A 166 20.15 -13.03 -6.18
N LEU A 167 19.18 -12.14 -6.34
CA LEU A 167 19.06 -11.25 -7.50
C LEU A 167 20.18 -10.20 -7.51
N ALA A 168 20.58 -9.63 -6.39
CA ALA A 168 21.74 -8.75 -6.31
C ALA A 168 23.05 -9.49 -6.67
N SER A 169 23.20 -10.74 -6.23
CA SER A 169 24.35 -11.57 -6.57
C SER A 169 24.30 -12.10 -8.01
N LEU A 170 23.13 -12.34 -8.57
CA LEU A 170 22.90 -12.78 -9.94
C LEU A 170 22.97 -11.58 -10.92
N ASN A 171 22.52 -10.38 -10.54
CA ASN A 171 22.69 -9.18 -11.35
C ASN A 171 24.16 -8.73 -11.44
N ALA A 172 24.97 -8.98 -10.40
CA ALA A 172 26.41 -8.79 -10.48
C ALA A 172 27.09 -9.74 -11.50
N LYS A 173 26.41 -10.80 -11.95
CA LYS A 173 26.95 -11.85 -12.84
C LYS A 173 26.13 -12.16 -14.09
N ARG A 174 24.95 -11.55 -14.32
CA ARG A 174 24.10 -11.93 -15.47
C ARG A 174 23.52 -10.72 -16.19
N THR A 175 23.63 -10.76 -17.51
CA THR A 175 22.93 -9.90 -18.47
C THR A 175 21.41 -9.93 -18.24
N GLY A 176 20.82 -8.74 -17.98
CA GLY A 176 19.50 -8.42 -17.48
C GLY A 176 18.23 -8.91 -18.22
N LYS A 177 18.32 -9.93 -19.09
CA LYS A 177 17.17 -10.31 -19.94
C LYS A 177 15.98 -10.94 -19.19
N MET A 178 16.21 -11.63 -18.09
CA MET A 178 15.12 -12.36 -17.40
C MET A 178 14.40 -11.47 -16.38
N THR A 179 15.12 -10.57 -15.73
CA THR A 179 14.56 -9.56 -14.82
C THR A 179 13.68 -8.56 -15.60
N ASP A 180 14.12 -8.18 -16.81
CA ASP A 180 13.36 -7.28 -17.69
C ASP A 180 12.03 -7.87 -18.13
N ILE A 181 11.96 -9.20 -18.37
CA ILE A 181 10.72 -9.88 -18.78
C ILE A 181 9.68 -9.87 -17.66
N VAL A 182 10.09 -10.17 -16.42
CA VAL A 182 9.17 -10.17 -15.26
C VAL A 182 8.68 -8.76 -14.97
N ALA A 183 9.57 -7.77 -15.00
CA ALA A 183 9.23 -6.36 -14.80
C ALA A 183 8.27 -5.85 -15.88
N THR A 184 8.47 -6.24 -17.14
CA THR A 184 7.59 -5.87 -18.26
C THR A 184 6.20 -6.48 -18.07
N ILE A 185 6.10 -7.74 -17.67
CA ILE A 185 4.80 -8.41 -17.42
C ILE A 185 4.08 -7.74 -16.25
N GLN A 186 4.77 -7.40 -15.17
CA GLN A 186 4.19 -6.70 -14.02
C GLN A 186 3.68 -5.31 -14.41
N ALA A 187 4.44 -4.55 -15.18
CA ALA A 187 4.05 -3.22 -15.64
C ALA A 187 2.84 -3.27 -16.59
N GLU A 188 2.74 -4.29 -17.45
CA GLU A 188 1.56 -4.49 -18.30
C GLU A 188 0.32 -4.87 -17.50
N GLN A 189 0.45 -5.74 -16.50
CA GLN A 189 -0.64 -6.10 -15.61
C GLN A 189 -1.13 -4.89 -14.81
N ASP A 190 -0.22 -4.06 -14.28
CA ASP A 190 -0.59 -2.84 -13.55
C ASP A 190 -1.32 -1.83 -14.45
N ARG A 191 -0.91 -1.68 -15.71
CA ARG A 191 -1.61 -0.83 -16.68
C ARG A 191 -3.05 -1.28 -16.90
N ILE A 192 -3.30 -2.59 -16.96
CA ILE A 192 -4.65 -3.16 -17.12
C ILE A 192 -5.48 -2.90 -15.87
N ILE A 193 -4.91 -3.12 -14.68
CA ILE A 193 -5.59 -2.90 -13.39
C ILE A 193 -5.98 -1.43 -13.20
N ARG A 194 -5.17 -0.50 -13.72
CA ARG A 194 -5.40 0.96 -13.61
C ARG A 194 -6.13 1.56 -14.78
N ALA A 195 -6.59 0.75 -15.73
CA ALA A 195 -7.36 1.26 -16.86
C ALA A 195 -8.64 1.97 -16.40
N ASP A 196 -9.01 3.03 -17.12
CA ASP A 196 -10.20 3.83 -16.81
C ASP A 196 -11.46 2.94 -16.88
N LEU A 197 -12.26 2.97 -15.81
CA LEU A 197 -13.52 2.23 -15.69
C LEU A 197 -14.59 2.69 -16.71
N ASN A 198 -14.41 3.85 -17.30
CA ASN A 198 -15.33 4.38 -18.33
C ASN A 198 -15.02 3.86 -19.74
N GLN A 199 -14.02 3.00 -19.88
CA GLN A 199 -13.62 2.41 -21.16
C GLN A 199 -13.73 0.88 -21.10
N ALA A 200 -14.06 0.26 -22.24
CA ALA A 200 -13.99 -1.18 -22.36
C ALA A 200 -12.51 -1.61 -22.49
N VAL A 201 -12.02 -2.37 -21.54
CA VAL A 201 -10.66 -2.94 -21.57
C VAL A 201 -10.75 -4.38 -22.05
N VAL A 202 -10.13 -4.67 -23.19
CA VAL A 202 -10.03 -6.02 -23.73
C VAL A 202 -8.64 -6.59 -23.43
N VAL A 203 -8.59 -7.57 -22.53
CA VAL A 203 -7.34 -8.26 -22.18
C VAL A 203 -7.22 -9.53 -23.03
N GLN A 204 -6.26 -9.52 -23.95
CA GLN A 204 -5.98 -10.68 -24.80
C GLN A 204 -4.62 -11.26 -24.42
N GLY A 205 -4.57 -12.57 -24.18
CA GLY A 205 -3.32 -13.26 -23.86
C GLY A 205 -3.49 -14.78 -23.97
N GLY A 206 -2.39 -15.46 -24.30
CA GLY A 206 -2.33 -16.93 -24.39
C GLY A 206 -2.43 -17.62 -23.02
N PRO A 207 -2.47 -18.96 -22.98
CA PRO A 207 -2.35 -19.71 -21.73
C PRO A 207 -1.02 -19.41 -21.03
N GLY A 208 -1.05 -19.20 -19.70
CA GLY A 208 0.16 -18.93 -18.89
C GLY A 208 0.65 -17.49 -18.88
N THR A 209 -0.09 -16.52 -19.44
CA THR A 209 0.29 -15.08 -19.44
C THR A 209 -0.16 -14.32 -18.20
N GLY A 210 -0.61 -15.00 -17.13
CA GLY A 210 -0.97 -14.36 -15.87
C GLY A 210 -2.27 -13.54 -15.91
N LYS A 211 -3.27 -13.95 -16.69
CA LYS A 211 -4.56 -13.28 -16.82
C LYS A 211 -5.48 -13.41 -15.59
N THR A 212 -5.17 -14.28 -14.65
CA THR A 212 -5.95 -14.55 -13.43
C THR A 212 -5.32 -13.91 -12.23
#